data_0d00c588e96494ef037c100f7c50f32b
#
_entry.id   0d00c588e96494ef037c100f7c50f32b
#
_cell.length_a   1.000
_cell.length_b   1.000
_cell.length_c   1.000
_cell.angle_alpha   90.00
_cell.angle_beta   90.00
_cell.angle_gamma   90.00
#
_symmetry.space_group_name_H-M   'P 1'
#
loop_
_entity.id
_entity.type
_entity.pdbx_description
1 polymer ?
#
loop_
_entity_poly.entity_id
_entity_poly.type
_entity_poly.pdbx_seq_one_letter_code
_entity_poly.pdbx_strand_id
1 'polypeptide(L)'
;HGAQQLLPVILDPNATVAPGYGEWQLETKDGKLVTGTMAREDARAVVLRSTNGDAEVARDDIEWIKNTGRSPMPEGLESIGAEGFRDLFAYLSGGFAGWRVLSLADVVSSSSLAGLYDTKRDDKPMVFQRWGIQPIAGVPFDVLDPRRTQSGLNALVLKGGLAKDWESKLQKPSVVEVKVGSTVERVHVLGGIGAWAYPYFDDVRPICTWTWVYADGAKEDAVLKSGVEFGDWIGRHDVPGSEYAEGVLAEDSWGQVRTFALEPKKKDVVVDKIVLTSPDGDQAATFFALTAELKGAVQVAGAPKKEQA
;
A
#
# COMPACT_ATOMS: atom_id res chain seq x y z
N HIS A 1 -5.50 -11.09 12.30
CA HIS A 1 -6.60 -11.97 12.73
C HIS A 1 -7.21 -12.65 11.50
N GLY A 2 -7.46 -13.96 11.55
CA GLY A 2 -8.11 -14.68 10.45
C GLY A 2 -9.61 -14.33 10.36
N ALA A 3 -10.24 -14.56 9.20
CA ALA A 3 -11.66 -14.27 8.96
C ALA A 3 -12.59 -14.90 10.02
N GLN A 4 -12.26 -16.09 10.53
CA GLN A 4 -13.00 -16.77 11.58
C GLN A 4 -13.02 -16.03 12.93
N GLN A 5 -12.02 -15.17 13.20
CA GLN A 5 -11.95 -14.37 14.41
C GLN A 5 -12.65 -13.04 14.28
N LEU A 6 -12.78 -12.52 13.06
CA LEU A 6 -13.43 -11.23 12.77
C LEU A 6 -14.96 -11.32 12.86
N LEU A 7 -15.54 -12.44 12.41
CA LEU A 7 -17.00 -12.57 12.35
C LEU A 7 -17.69 -12.38 13.71
N PRO A 8 -17.30 -13.07 14.79
CA PRO A 8 -17.91 -12.87 16.12
C PRO A 8 -17.77 -11.41 16.61
N VAL A 9 -16.61 -10.79 16.38
CA VAL A 9 -16.34 -9.42 16.85
C VAL A 9 -17.17 -8.38 16.09
N ILE A 10 -17.49 -8.63 14.82
CA ILE A 10 -18.34 -7.73 14.02
C ILE A 10 -19.83 -7.91 14.38
N LEU A 11 -20.25 -9.16 14.60
CA LEU A 11 -21.66 -9.46 14.95
C LEU A 11 -22.01 -9.03 16.37
N ASP A 12 -21.08 -9.18 17.30
CA ASP A 12 -21.24 -8.74 18.69
C ASP A 12 -20.00 -7.96 19.14
N PRO A 13 -19.91 -6.66 18.76
CA PRO A 13 -18.73 -5.84 19.05
C PRO A 13 -18.54 -5.56 20.54
N ASN A 14 -19.55 -5.81 21.36
CA ASN A 14 -19.50 -5.63 22.81
C ASN A 14 -19.16 -6.90 23.59
N ALA A 15 -19.18 -8.08 22.95
CA ALA A 15 -18.84 -9.35 23.62
C ALA A 15 -17.42 -9.34 24.21
N THR A 16 -16.47 -8.70 23.49
CA THR A 16 -15.08 -8.56 23.95
C THR A 16 -14.45 -7.31 23.35
N VAL A 17 -14.27 -6.29 24.17
CA VAL A 17 -13.59 -5.06 23.75
C VAL A 17 -12.13 -5.13 24.15
N ALA A 18 -11.23 -5.07 23.17
CA ALA A 18 -9.80 -5.11 23.42
C ALA A 18 -9.32 -3.92 24.26
N PRO A 19 -8.35 -4.08 25.17
CA PRO A 19 -7.79 -2.98 25.95
C PRO A 19 -7.36 -1.81 25.05
N GLY A 20 -7.76 -0.59 25.41
CA GLY A 20 -7.47 0.63 24.64
C GLY A 20 -8.49 0.96 23.54
N TYR A 21 -9.40 0.05 23.18
CA TYR A 21 -10.41 0.26 22.14
C TYR A 21 -11.82 0.52 22.69
N GLY A 22 -11.99 0.60 24.02
CA GLY A 22 -13.28 0.93 24.63
C GLY A 22 -13.67 2.39 24.40
N GLU A 23 -14.98 2.61 24.33
CA GLU A 23 -15.57 3.95 24.30
C GLU A 23 -15.41 4.63 25.64
N TRP A 24 -15.00 5.88 25.62
CA TRP A 24 -14.94 6.77 26.75
C TRP A 24 -15.97 7.89 26.61
N GLN A 25 -16.57 8.27 27.70
CA GLN A 25 -17.43 9.44 27.82
C GLN A 25 -16.84 10.41 28.84
N LEU A 26 -16.85 11.68 28.48
CA LEU A 26 -16.35 12.77 29.29
C LEU A 26 -17.39 13.90 29.26
N GLU A 27 -17.73 14.45 30.42
CA GLU A 27 -18.51 15.67 30.55
C GLU A 27 -17.64 16.80 31.07
N THR A 28 -17.74 17.93 30.43
CA THR A 28 -17.04 19.16 30.85
C THR A 28 -17.89 19.92 31.87
N LYS A 29 -17.26 20.79 32.68
CA LYS A 29 -17.92 21.62 33.70
C LYS A 29 -19.02 22.54 33.14
N ASP A 30 -18.95 22.85 31.83
CA ASP A 30 -19.97 23.61 31.12
C ASP A 30 -21.10 22.70 30.54
N GLY A 31 -21.09 21.40 30.85
CA GLY A 31 -22.12 20.44 30.48
C GLY A 31 -21.99 19.85 29.09
N LYS A 32 -20.86 20.02 28.42
CA LYS A 32 -20.63 19.43 27.08
C LYS A 32 -20.22 17.96 27.23
N LEU A 33 -20.94 17.07 26.55
CA LEU A 33 -20.60 15.64 26.49
C LEU A 33 -19.69 15.37 25.29
N VAL A 34 -18.54 14.71 25.52
CA VAL A 34 -17.58 14.25 24.51
C VAL A 34 -17.48 12.72 24.61
N THR A 35 -17.63 12.05 23.47
CA THR A 35 -17.54 10.58 23.38
C THR A 35 -16.51 10.19 22.33
N GLY A 36 -15.71 9.16 22.62
CA GLY A 36 -14.70 8.65 21.67
C GLY A 36 -13.79 7.60 22.30
N THR A 37 -12.79 7.17 21.58
CA THR A 37 -11.71 6.32 22.11
C THR A 37 -10.60 7.18 22.73
N MET A 38 -9.96 6.69 23.79
CA MET A 38 -8.84 7.38 24.41
C MET A 38 -7.64 7.42 23.46
N ALA A 39 -7.34 8.59 22.89
CA ALA A 39 -6.20 8.80 22.02
C ALA A 39 -4.95 9.22 22.82
N ARG A 40 -5.15 10.05 23.83
CA ARG A 40 -4.08 10.51 24.74
C ARG A 40 -4.67 10.90 26.10
N GLU A 41 -3.97 10.57 27.15
CA GLU A 41 -4.25 11.02 28.50
C GLU A 41 -2.93 11.41 29.18
N ASP A 42 -2.85 12.64 29.66
CA ASP A 42 -1.71 13.14 30.41
C ASP A 42 -2.16 14.02 31.59
N ALA A 43 -1.21 14.61 32.32
CA ALA A 43 -1.51 15.44 33.48
C ALA A 43 -2.24 16.76 33.16
N ARG A 44 -2.26 17.18 31.87
CA ARG A 44 -2.82 18.47 31.46
C ARG A 44 -4.13 18.32 30.70
N ALA A 45 -4.27 17.28 29.91
CA ALA A 45 -5.41 17.13 29.04
C ALA A 45 -5.74 15.66 28.78
N VAL A 46 -6.98 15.43 28.32
CA VAL A 46 -7.49 14.19 27.76
C VAL A 46 -7.85 14.45 26.30
N VAL A 47 -7.47 13.55 25.40
CA VAL A 47 -7.85 13.61 23.99
C VAL A 47 -8.69 12.37 23.67
N LEU A 48 -9.94 12.60 23.31
CA LEU A 48 -10.83 11.56 22.80
C LEU A 48 -10.93 11.65 21.28
N ARG A 49 -10.74 10.53 20.62
CA ARG A 49 -10.85 10.38 19.16
C ARG A 49 -12.23 9.89 18.78
N SER A 50 -12.90 10.62 17.90
CA SER A 50 -14.18 10.24 17.32
C SER A 50 -14.16 10.30 15.79
N THR A 51 -15.26 9.93 15.15
CA THR A 51 -15.43 10.08 13.68
C THR A 51 -15.36 11.53 13.20
N ASN A 52 -15.61 12.48 14.10
CA ASN A 52 -15.57 13.93 13.82
C ASN A 52 -14.20 14.56 14.11
N GLY A 53 -13.20 13.73 14.44
CA GLY A 53 -11.85 14.16 14.79
C GLY A 53 -11.52 14.01 16.28
N ASP A 54 -10.35 14.49 16.63
CA ASP A 54 -9.81 14.45 18.01
C ASP A 54 -10.35 15.66 18.80
N ALA A 55 -10.93 15.40 19.99
CA ALA A 55 -11.38 16.40 20.93
C ALA A 55 -10.41 16.43 22.12
N GLU A 56 -9.69 17.53 22.29
CA GLU A 56 -8.80 17.77 23.43
C GLU A 56 -9.56 18.57 24.49
N VAL A 57 -9.58 18.08 25.74
CA VAL A 57 -10.23 18.73 26.90
C VAL A 57 -9.21 18.83 28.02
N ALA A 58 -9.01 20.03 28.55
CA ALA A 58 -8.14 20.27 29.69
C ALA A 58 -8.64 19.51 30.92
N ARG A 59 -7.75 18.94 31.73
CA ARG A 59 -8.12 18.22 32.96
C ARG A 59 -8.97 19.06 33.90
N ASP A 60 -8.65 20.34 34.03
CA ASP A 60 -9.35 21.27 34.92
C ASP A 60 -10.79 21.57 34.46
N ASP A 61 -11.11 21.32 33.20
CA ASP A 61 -12.44 21.54 32.64
C ASP A 61 -13.32 20.26 32.65
N ILE A 62 -12.77 19.11 33.07
CA ILE A 62 -13.50 17.86 33.16
C ILE A 62 -14.28 17.79 34.46
N GLU A 63 -15.61 17.55 34.36
CA GLU A 63 -16.46 17.24 35.49
C GLU A 63 -16.35 15.75 35.84
N TRP A 64 -16.49 14.88 34.85
CA TRP A 64 -16.26 13.46 34.98
C TRP A 64 -15.80 12.81 33.68
N ILE A 65 -15.12 11.68 33.80
CA ILE A 65 -14.71 10.83 32.70
C ILE A 65 -14.86 9.36 33.08
N LYS A 66 -15.40 8.54 32.18
CA LYS A 66 -15.55 7.10 32.40
C LYS A 66 -15.35 6.30 31.11
N ASN A 67 -14.83 5.10 31.27
CA ASN A 67 -14.88 4.08 30.23
C ASN A 67 -16.27 3.41 30.28
N THR A 68 -16.99 3.38 29.17
CA THR A 68 -18.34 2.78 29.10
C THR A 68 -18.30 1.25 29.05
N GLY A 69 -17.13 0.66 28.76
CA GLY A 69 -16.96 -0.78 28.50
C GLY A 69 -17.54 -1.22 27.15
N ARG A 70 -18.04 -0.29 26.34
CA ARG A 70 -18.62 -0.58 25.03
C ARG A 70 -17.58 -0.38 23.92
N SER A 71 -17.81 -1.08 22.82
CA SER A 71 -17.10 -0.87 21.56
C SER A 71 -17.63 0.39 20.85
N PRO A 72 -16.79 1.22 20.24
CA PRO A 72 -17.23 2.28 19.34
C PRO A 72 -17.78 1.75 18.00
N MET A 73 -17.67 0.44 17.75
CA MET A 73 -18.23 -0.19 16.56
C MET A 73 -19.76 -0.25 16.70
N PRO A 74 -20.52 0.18 15.67
CA PRO A 74 -21.99 0.08 15.72
C PRO A 74 -22.44 -1.37 15.76
N GLU A 75 -23.50 -1.63 16.52
CA GLU A 75 -24.25 -2.88 16.50
C GLU A 75 -25.17 -2.94 15.28
N GLY A 76 -25.68 -4.12 14.94
CA GLY A 76 -26.67 -4.27 13.87
C GLY A 76 -26.06 -4.31 12.45
N LEU A 77 -24.77 -4.53 12.34
CA LEU A 77 -24.11 -4.66 11.04
C LEU A 77 -24.61 -5.85 10.21
N GLU A 78 -25.29 -6.84 10.84
CA GLU A 78 -25.97 -7.94 10.14
C GLU A 78 -27.00 -7.46 9.12
N SER A 79 -27.53 -6.24 9.30
CA SER A 79 -28.47 -5.62 8.37
C SER A 79 -27.92 -5.33 6.98
N ILE A 80 -26.57 -5.31 6.81
CA ILE A 80 -25.96 -5.14 5.48
C ILE A 80 -26.07 -6.38 4.59
N GLY A 81 -26.53 -7.50 5.16
CA GLY A 81 -26.76 -8.75 4.44
C GLY A 81 -25.45 -9.50 4.08
N ALA A 82 -25.62 -10.72 3.54
CA ALA A 82 -24.47 -11.61 3.26
C ALA A 82 -23.44 -11.02 2.27
N GLU A 83 -23.90 -10.27 1.28
CA GLU A 83 -23.01 -9.63 0.30
C GLU A 83 -22.23 -8.48 0.93
N GLY A 84 -22.89 -7.59 1.67
CA GLY A 84 -22.23 -6.51 2.40
C GLY A 84 -21.24 -7.04 3.44
N PHE A 85 -21.57 -8.15 4.13
CA PHE A 85 -20.64 -8.83 5.03
C PHE A 85 -19.42 -9.36 4.30
N ARG A 86 -19.60 -10.02 3.17
CA ARG A 86 -18.48 -10.52 2.37
C ARG A 86 -17.53 -9.39 1.99
N ASP A 87 -18.08 -8.26 1.56
CA ASP A 87 -17.29 -7.10 1.13
C ASP A 87 -16.58 -6.42 2.31
N LEU A 88 -17.29 -6.29 3.46
CA LEU A 88 -16.70 -5.80 4.71
C LEU A 88 -15.57 -6.72 5.19
N PHE A 89 -15.76 -8.04 5.14
CA PHE A 89 -14.73 -9.02 5.49
C PHE A 89 -13.52 -8.94 4.56
N ALA A 90 -13.75 -8.82 3.27
CA ALA A 90 -12.69 -8.63 2.30
C ALA A 90 -11.88 -7.37 2.63
N TYR A 91 -12.54 -6.27 2.95
CA TYR A 91 -11.90 -5.03 3.36
C TYR A 91 -11.09 -5.18 4.66
N LEU A 92 -11.70 -5.72 5.72
CA LEU A 92 -11.06 -5.85 7.05
C LEU A 92 -9.96 -6.90 7.08
N SER A 93 -10.00 -7.91 6.21
CA SER A 93 -8.97 -8.93 6.08
C SER A 93 -7.73 -8.44 5.31
N GLY A 94 -7.71 -7.15 4.93
CA GLY A 94 -6.63 -6.59 4.11
C GLY A 94 -6.63 -7.10 2.67
N GLY A 95 -7.76 -7.66 2.22
CA GLY A 95 -7.92 -8.20 0.88
C GLY A 95 -9.29 -7.84 0.31
N PHE A 96 -9.31 -7.16 -0.80
CA PHE A 96 -10.44 -7.20 -1.72
C PHE A 96 -10.65 -8.66 -2.13
N ALA A 97 -11.90 -9.14 -2.18
CA ALA A 97 -12.17 -10.53 -2.59
C ALA A 97 -11.44 -10.83 -3.91
N GLY A 98 -10.57 -11.82 -3.87
CA GLY A 98 -9.73 -12.15 -5.02
C GLY A 98 -8.37 -11.45 -5.10
N TRP A 99 -8.04 -10.60 -4.14
CA TRP A 99 -6.78 -9.87 -4.13
C TRP A 99 -6.02 -10.07 -2.83
N ARG A 100 -4.70 -10.05 -2.93
CA ARG A 100 -3.79 -9.98 -1.79
C ARG A 100 -2.78 -8.88 -2.01
N VAL A 101 -2.85 -7.84 -1.22
CA VAL A 101 -1.82 -6.80 -1.17
C VAL A 101 -0.54 -7.40 -0.61
N LEU A 102 0.57 -7.23 -1.32
CA LEU A 102 1.88 -7.72 -0.91
C LEU A 102 2.65 -6.57 -0.24
N SER A 103 2.98 -6.74 1.04
CA SER A 103 3.66 -5.69 1.78
C SER A 103 5.07 -5.45 1.26
N LEU A 104 5.39 -4.19 0.97
CA LEU A 104 6.75 -3.73 0.69
C LEU A 104 7.38 -2.99 1.89
N ALA A 105 6.68 -2.86 3.01
CA ALA A 105 7.09 -2.01 4.14
C ALA A 105 8.49 -2.35 4.69
N ASP A 106 8.85 -3.65 4.68
CA ASP A 106 10.15 -4.12 5.20
C ASP A 106 11.29 -4.04 4.18
N VAL A 107 10.96 -3.73 2.90
CA VAL A 107 11.94 -3.77 1.80
C VAL A 107 12.06 -2.46 1.03
N VAL A 108 11.28 -1.43 1.41
CA VAL A 108 11.41 -0.09 0.83
C VAL A 108 12.80 0.48 1.09
N SER A 109 13.37 1.14 0.10
CA SER A 109 14.76 1.63 0.10
C SER A 109 14.89 3.11 -0.25
N SER A 110 13.76 3.79 -0.52
CA SER A 110 13.73 5.19 -0.92
C SER A 110 12.45 5.89 -0.50
N SER A 111 12.45 7.23 -0.54
CA SER A 111 11.28 8.04 -0.26
C SER A 111 10.87 8.83 -1.51
N SER A 112 9.59 8.75 -1.87
CA SER A 112 9.03 9.56 -2.95
C SER A 112 8.97 11.05 -2.61
N LEU A 113 9.05 11.40 -1.33
CA LEU A 113 8.97 12.81 -0.85
C LEU A 113 10.34 13.46 -0.62
N ALA A 114 11.44 12.68 -0.63
CA ALA A 114 12.75 13.17 -0.21
C ALA A 114 13.89 12.76 -1.17
N GLY A 115 13.64 12.83 -2.47
CA GLY A 115 14.61 12.44 -3.50
C GLY A 115 14.59 10.92 -3.74
N LEU A 116 13.83 10.48 -4.73
CA LEU A 116 13.60 9.07 -5.02
C LEU A 116 14.90 8.33 -5.37
N TYR A 117 15.77 8.95 -6.15
CA TYR A 117 17.01 8.38 -6.62
C TYR A 117 18.26 9.04 -6.04
N ASP A 118 18.20 10.33 -5.76
CA ASP A 118 19.31 11.11 -5.22
C ASP A 118 18.85 12.03 -4.09
N THR A 119 19.43 11.83 -2.90
CA THR A 119 19.14 12.65 -1.72
C THR A 119 19.92 13.97 -1.68
N LYS A 120 20.89 14.17 -2.57
CA LYS A 120 21.67 15.41 -2.69
C LYS A 120 21.11 16.38 -3.72
N ARG A 121 20.38 15.87 -4.72
CA ARG A 121 19.66 16.71 -5.67
C ARG A 121 18.35 17.17 -5.08
N ASP A 122 17.96 18.36 -5.47
CA ASP A 122 16.64 18.93 -5.23
C ASP A 122 15.60 18.24 -6.13
N ASP A 123 15.59 16.91 -6.11
CA ASP A 123 14.61 16.11 -6.84
C ASP A 123 13.24 16.46 -6.31
N LYS A 124 12.38 16.95 -7.22
CA LYS A 124 11.02 17.29 -6.87
C LYS A 124 10.29 16.06 -6.34
N PRO A 125 9.51 16.21 -5.27
CA PRO A 125 8.82 15.08 -4.67
C PRO A 125 7.79 14.49 -5.63
N MET A 126 7.64 13.16 -5.61
CA MET A 126 6.51 12.46 -6.19
C MET A 126 5.44 12.30 -5.12
N VAL A 127 4.45 13.15 -5.15
CA VAL A 127 3.36 13.18 -4.16
C VAL A 127 2.18 12.40 -4.71
N PHE A 128 1.79 11.33 -4.02
CA PHE A 128 0.57 10.60 -4.34
C PHE A 128 -0.66 11.37 -3.86
N GLN A 129 -1.75 11.39 -4.62
CA GLN A 129 -3.00 12.05 -4.21
C GLN A 129 -3.59 11.39 -2.97
N ARG A 130 -3.44 10.08 -2.84
CA ARG A 130 -3.91 9.29 -1.70
C ARG A 130 -2.84 8.31 -1.25
N TRP A 131 -2.87 7.99 0.03
CA TRP A 131 -1.99 7.03 0.69
C TRP A 131 -2.80 5.86 1.26
N GLY A 132 -2.16 4.72 1.47
CA GLY A 132 -2.80 3.50 1.92
C GLY A 132 -3.43 2.70 0.79
N ILE A 133 -4.27 1.74 1.14
CA ILE A 133 -4.92 0.87 0.17
C ILE A 133 -5.96 1.65 -0.62
N GLN A 134 -5.81 1.65 -1.93
CA GLN A 134 -6.68 2.37 -2.86
C GLN A 134 -6.78 1.65 -4.21
N PRO A 135 -7.91 1.75 -4.92
CA PRO A 135 -8.04 1.20 -6.25
C PRO A 135 -7.30 2.09 -7.28
N ILE A 136 -6.41 1.49 -8.06
CA ILE A 136 -5.73 2.11 -9.19
C ILE A 136 -5.91 1.18 -10.38
N ALA A 137 -6.52 1.66 -11.46
CA ALA A 137 -6.90 0.84 -12.62
C ALA A 137 -7.70 -0.42 -12.23
N GLY A 138 -8.55 -0.34 -11.18
CA GLY A 138 -9.35 -1.47 -10.70
C GLY A 138 -8.61 -2.46 -9.79
N VAL A 139 -7.34 -2.25 -9.53
CA VAL A 139 -6.50 -3.09 -8.66
C VAL A 139 -6.27 -2.39 -7.32
N PRO A 140 -6.46 -3.07 -6.17
CA PRO A 140 -6.15 -2.49 -4.86
C PRO A 140 -4.64 -2.47 -4.64
N PHE A 141 -4.05 -1.29 -4.52
CA PHE A 141 -2.64 -1.10 -4.19
C PHE A 141 -2.48 -0.41 -2.84
N ASP A 142 -1.54 -0.86 -2.02
CA ASP A 142 -1.15 -0.17 -0.79
C ASP A 142 0.01 0.79 -1.10
N VAL A 143 -0.33 2.05 -1.22
CA VAL A 143 0.63 3.14 -1.44
C VAL A 143 1.09 3.64 -0.07
N LEU A 144 2.25 3.19 0.38
CA LEU A 144 2.79 3.52 1.69
C LEU A 144 3.00 5.03 1.85
N ASP A 145 2.51 5.60 2.97
CA ASP A 145 2.79 7.00 3.33
C ASP A 145 4.14 7.07 4.06
N PRO A 146 5.18 7.71 3.48
CA PRO A 146 6.50 7.75 4.11
C PRO A 146 6.50 8.50 5.44
N ARG A 147 5.51 9.37 5.70
CA ARG A 147 5.36 10.07 6.97
C ARG A 147 4.87 9.16 8.12
N ARG A 148 4.35 7.96 7.77
CA ARG A 148 3.81 6.96 8.70
C ARG A 148 4.65 5.70 8.80
N THR A 149 5.61 5.48 7.90
CA THR A 149 6.57 4.39 7.99
C THR A 149 7.66 4.74 9.00
N GLN A 150 8.17 3.74 9.74
CA GLN A 150 9.26 3.97 10.71
C GLN A 150 10.55 4.46 10.03
N SER A 151 10.78 4.03 8.80
CA SER A 151 11.97 4.39 8.02
C SER A 151 11.85 5.74 7.31
N GLY A 152 10.66 6.32 7.19
CA GLY A 152 10.41 7.47 6.32
C GLY A 152 10.45 7.12 4.81
N LEU A 153 10.45 5.83 4.46
CA LEU A 153 10.59 5.32 3.10
C LEU A 153 9.28 4.69 2.61
N ASN A 154 9.04 4.73 1.30
CA ASN A 154 7.80 4.20 0.71
C ASN A 154 7.96 3.65 -0.72
N ALA A 155 9.17 3.62 -1.23
CA ALA A 155 9.47 3.10 -2.54
C ALA A 155 10.58 2.04 -2.46
N LEU A 156 10.39 0.92 -3.14
CA LEU A 156 11.47 -0.02 -3.40
C LEU A 156 12.19 0.41 -4.67
N VAL A 157 13.41 0.89 -4.52
CA VAL A 157 14.32 1.21 -5.61
C VAL A 157 15.46 0.21 -5.57
N LEU A 158 15.65 -0.57 -6.63
CA LEU A 158 16.76 -1.51 -6.73
C LEU A 158 18.07 -0.77 -7.06
N LYS A 159 19.20 -1.42 -6.73
CA LYS A 159 20.54 -0.93 -7.08
C LYS A 159 20.64 -0.72 -8.59
N GLY A 160 21.25 0.38 -9.00
CA GLY A 160 21.46 0.76 -10.40
C GLY A 160 21.53 2.27 -10.55
N GLY A 161 21.87 2.68 -11.75
CA GLY A 161 21.99 4.10 -12.12
C GLY A 161 23.42 4.52 -12.43
N LEU A 162 23.55 5.57 -13.26
CA LEU A 162 24.83 6.14 -13.69
C LEU A 162 25.64 6.81 -12.57
N ALA A 163 25.17 6.72 -11.37
CA ALA A 163 25.63 7.48 -10.21
C ALA A 163 26.95 6.97 -9.64
N LYS A 164 28.01 7.00 -10.40
CA LYS A 164 29.36 6.91 -9.84
C LYS A 164 29.65 8.05 -8.85
N ASP A 165 28.94 9.18 -8.98
CA ASP A 165 29.12 10.39 -8.19
C ASP A 165 27.95 10.67 -7.20
N TRP A 166 26.95 9.80 -7.16
CA TRP A 166 25.82 9.97 -6.24
C TRP A 166 26.10 9.29 -4.93
N GLU A 167 26.62 10.03 -4.01
CA GLU A 167 26.64 9.62 -2.62
C GLU A 167 25.19 9.64 -2.05
N SER A 168 24.36 8.72 -2.54
CA SER A 168 23.12 8.44 -1.86
C SER A 168 23.44 7.81 -0.51
N LYS A 169 23.00 8.43 0.57
CA LYS A 169 23.07 7.83 1.91
C LYS A 169 22.22 6.58 2.02
N LEU A 170 21.32 6.36 1.06
CA LEU A 170 20.42 5.22 1.01
C LEU A 170 21.07 4.11 0.18
N GLN A 171 21.41 3.01 0.85
CA GLN A 171 21.89 1.81 0.15
C GLN A 171 20.72 1.15 -0.58
N LYS A 172 20.80 1.09 -1.90
CA LYS A 172 19.81 0.39 -2.72
C LYS A 172 20.13 -1.10 -2.74
N PRO A 173 19.14 -1.98 -2.49
CA PRO A 173 19.36 -3.41 -2.51
C PRO A 173 19.55 -3.93 -3.94
N SER A 174 20.46 -4.90 -4.11
CA SER A 174 20.61 -5.64 -5.36
C SER A 174 19.59 -6.77 -5.49
N VAL A 175 19.15 -7.33 -4.37
CA VAL A 175 18.19 -8.43 -4.32
C VAL A 175 17.18 -8.17 -3.22
N VAL A 176 15.89 -8.37 -3.52
CA VAL A 176 14.79 -8.23 -2.57
C VAL A 176 13.84 -9.40 -2.71
N GLU A 177 13.35 -9.91 -1.59
CA GLU A 177 12.33 -10.95 -1.53
C GLU A 177 11.01 -10.36 -1.04
N VAL A 178 9.92 -10.68 -1.73
CA VAL A 178 8.56 -10.30 -1.36
C VAL A 178 7.72 -11.57 -1.18
N LYS A 179 7.20 -11.79 0.02
CA LYS A 179 6.36 -12.96 0.34
C LYS A 179 5.03 -12.89 -0.38
N VAL A 180 4.60 -14.02 -0.95
CA VAL A 180 3.29 -14.19 -1.62
C VAL A 180 2.44 -15.18 -0.86
N GLY A 181 2.87 -16.44 -0.73
CA GLY A 181 2.20 -17.48 0.06
C GLY A 181 0.82 -17.89 -0.46
N SER A 182 0.59 -17.84 -1.77
CA SER A 182 -0.71 -18.20 -2.40
C SER A 182 -0.54 -18.67 -3.83
N THR A 183 -1.57 -19.37 -4.34
CA THR A 183 -1.77 -19.53 -5.78
C THR A 183 -2.27 -18.21 -6.35
N VAL A 184 -1.66 -17.75 -7.41
CA VAL A 184 -1.99 -16.46 -8.02
C VAL A 184 -2.29 -16.60 -9.51
N GLU A 185 -3.21 -15.80 -10.00
CA GLU A 185 -3.46 -15.65 -11.42
C GLU A 185 -2.38 -14.76 -12.05
N ARG A 186 -2.13 -13.62 -11.40
CA ARG A 186 -1.07 -12.66 -11.75
C ARG A 186 -0.70 -11.78 -10.57
N VAL A 187 0.43 -11.09 -10.66
CA VAL A 187 0.79 -10.02 -9.73
C VAL A 187 0.84 -8.70 -10.48
N HIS A 188 0.07 -7.75 -10.00
CA HIS A 188 0.01 -6.39 -10.50
C HIS A 188 1.05 -5.54 -9.81
N VAL A 189 1.67 -4.66 -10.57
CA VAL A 189 2.74 -3.76 -10.15
C VAL A 189 2.27 -2.31 -10.30
N LEU A 190 2.43 -1.52 -9.26
CA LEU A 190 2.44 -0.07 -9.31
C LEU A 190 3.89 0.39 -9.20
N GLY A 191 4.42 1.01 -10.24
CA GLY A 191 5.83 1.37 -10.36
C GLY A 191 6.16 1.56 -11.83
N GLY A 192 6.87 0.59 -12.44
CA GLY A 192 7.16 0.58 -13.87
C GLY A 192 7.96 1.79 -14.34
N ILE A 193 8.73 2.39 -13.44
CA ILE A 193 9.59 3.54 -13.69
C ILE A 193 11.01 3.25 -13.23
N GLY A 194 11.97 3.95 -13.80
CA GLY A 194 13.35 3.85 -13.39
C GLY A 194 14.12 5.12 -13.66
N ALA A 195 15.20 5.33 -12.90
CA ALA A 195 16.17 6.35 -13.25
C ALA A 195 16.94 5.92 -14.49
N TRP A 196 17.10 6.84 -15.41
CA TRP A 196 17.77 6.62 -16.72
C TRP A 196 17.13 5.51 -17.57
N ALA A 197 15.88 5.20 -17.33
CA ALA A 197 15.12 4.29 -18.18
C ALA A 197 14.78 4.96 -19.54
N TYR A 198 14.10 4.22 -20.41
CA TYR A 198 13.65 4.73 -21.70
C TYR A 198 12.77 6.01 -21.53
N PRO A 199 12.99 7.08 -22.29
CA PRO A 199 13.83 7.22 -23.47
C PRO A 199 15.24 7.83 -23.20
N TYR A 200 15.69 7.89 -21.93
CA TYR A 200 17.03 8.40 -21.66
C TYR A 200 18.10 7.58 -22.41
N PHE A 201 17.96 6.25 -22.33
CA PHE A 201 18.60 5.35 -23.29
C PHE A 201 17.50 4.85 -24.24
N ASP A 202 17.74 4.91 -25.52
CA ASP A 202 16.83 4.52 -26.59
C ASP A 202 16.80 3.02 -26.88
N ASP A 203 17.71 2.26 -26.29
CA ASP A 203 17.79 0.81 -26.41
C ASP A 203 17.03 0.07 -25.30
N VAL A 204 16.53 -1.10 -25.63
CA VAL A 204 15.84 -1.98 -24.69
C VAL A 204 16.84 -2.75 -23.86
N ARG A 205 16.86 -2.48 -22.54
CA ARG A 205 17.81 -3.08 -21.59
C ARG A 205 17.14 -3.80 -20.44
N PRO A 206 17.72 -4.89 -19.91
CA PRO A 206 17.30 -5.45 -18.63
C PRO A 206 17.39 -4.40 -17.51
N ILE A 207 16.33 -4.26 -16.71
CA ILE A 207 16.28 -3.35 -15.56
C ILE A 207 16.00 -4.10 -14.25
N CYS A 208 15.36 -5.27 -14.32
CA CYS A 208 15.09 -6.13 -13.18
C CYS A 208 14.88 -7.57 -13.67
N THR A 209 15.37 -8.54 -12.94
CA THR A 209 14.93 -9.94 -13.06
C THR A 209 13.91 -10.20 -11.96
N TRP A 210 12.72 -10.63 -12.37
CA TRP A 210 11.63 -11.07 -11.51
C TRP A 210 11.63 -12.59 -11.48
N THR A 211 11.93 -13.19 -10.34
CA THR A 211 11.94 -14.63 -10.15
C THR A 211 10.75 -15.07 -9.30
N TRP A 212 9.86 -15.89 -9.86
CA TRP A 212 8.86 -16.62 -9.11
C TRP A 212 9.54 -17.79 -8.38
N VAL A 213 9.34 -17.90 -7.09
CA VAL A 213 9.79 -19.05 -6.28
C VAL A 213 8.55 -19.77 -5.80
N TYR A 214 8.38 -21.02 -6.24
CA TYR A 214 7.23 -21.84 -5.91
C TYR A 214 7.47 -22.67 -4.66
N ALA A 215 6.39 -23.05 -3.96
CA ALA A 215 6.46 -23.88 -2.75
C ALA A 215 7.04 -25.29 -3.01
N ASP A 216 7.01 -25.76 -4.25
CA ASP A 216 7.66 -27.01 -4.69
C ASP A 216 9.18 -26.86 -4.92
N GLY A 217 9.73 -25.68 -4.70
CA GLY A 217 11.15 -25.36 -4.91
C GLY A 217 11.50 -24.96 -6.34
N ALA A 218 10.57 -25.04 -7.28
CA ALA A 218 10.80 -24.59 -8.66
C ALA A 218 10.95 -23.07 -8.71
N LYS A 219 11.66 -22.60 -9.74
CA LYS A 219 11.86 -21.18 -10.03
C LYS A 219 11.54 -20.88 -11.48
N GLU A 220 11.13 -19.66 -11.73
CA GLU A 220 10.84 -19.15 -13.06
C GLU A 220 11.22 -17.67 -13.13
N ASP A 221 12.01 -17.32 -14.14
CA ASP A 221 12.47 -15.96 -14.35
C ASP A 221 11.71 -15.24 -15.47
N ALA A 222 11.40 -13.96 -15.21
CA ALA A 222 10.98 -12.99 -16.21
C ALA A 222 11.94 -11.79 -16.16
N VAL A 223 12.53 -11.45 -17.29
CA VAL A 223 13.44 -10.30 -17.39
C VAL A 223 12.62 -9.08 -17.78
N LEU A 224 12.48 -8.14 -16.85
CA LEU A 224 11.83 -6.85 -17.07
C LEU A 224 12.80 -5.87 -17.71
N LYS A 225 12.28 -5.06 -18.64
CA LYS A 225 13.14 -4.23 -19.50
C LYS A 225 12.69 -2.77 -19.50
N SER A 226 13.67 -1.89 -19.51
CA SER A 226 13.49 -0.50 -19.90
C SER A 226 13.07 -0.41 -21.37
N GLY A 227 12.11 0.44 -21.67
CA GLY A 227 11.51 0.54 -23.02
C GLY A 227 10.44 -0.52 -23.31
N VAL A 228 10.15 -1.43 -22.36
CA VAL A 228 9.05 -2.41 -22.44
C VAL A 228 8.11 -2.25 -21.25
N GLU A 229 8.47 -2.69 -20.05
CA GLU A 229 7.66 -2.52 -18.85
C GLU A 229 7.99 -1.22 -18.10
N PHE A 230 9.21 -0.71 -18.25
CA PHE A 230 9.72 0.45 -17.52
C PHE A 230 9.98 1.64 -18.44
N GLY A 231 9.46 2.81 -18.07
CA GLY A 231 9.80 4.12 -18.63
C GLY A 231 10.63 4.94 -17.65
N ASP A 232 11.27 6.03 -18.14
CA ASP A 232 11.93 6.98 -17.25
C ASP A 232 10.90 7.62 -16.28
N TRP A 233 11.34 7.92 -15.09
CA TRP A 233 10.46 8.49 -14.06
C TRP A 233 10.08 9.95 -14.32
N ILE A 234 10.86 10.66 -15.16
CA ILE A 234 10.64 12.07 -15.52
C ILE A 234 9.80 12.16 -16.80
N GLY A 235 8.72 12.94 -16.73
CA GLY A 235 7.82 13.10 -17.85
C GLY A 235 6.90 11.92 -18.10
N ARG A 236 6.15 11.95 -19.21
CA ARG A 236 5.30 10.84 -19.64
C ARG A 236 5.87 10.21 -20.90
N HIS A 237 6.26 8.96 -20.79
CA HIS A 237 6.83 8.19 -21.88
C HIS A 237 6.09 6.86 -21.98
N ASP A 238 5.39 6.64 -23.09
CA ASP A 238 4.62 5.41 -23.28
C ASP A 238 5.54 4.27 -23.72
N VAL A 239 5.39 3.14 -23.04
CA VAL A 239 6.08 1.89 -23.34
C VAL A 239 5.05 0.77 -23.46
N PRO A 240 5.29 -0.25 -24.34
CA PRO A 240 4.23 -1.19 -24.76
C PRO A 240 3.79 -2.16 -23.65
N GLY A 241 4.60 -2.41 -22.65
CA GLY A 241 4.35 -3.41 -21.59
C GLY A 241 3.79 -2.83 -20.29
N SER A 242 3.53 -1.55 -20.21
CA SER A 242 2.90 -0.91 -19.04
C SER A 242 2.05 0.28 -19.42
N GLU A 243 1.09 0.63 -18.57
CA GLU A 243 0.17 1.74 -18.76
C GLU A 243 0.44 2.86 -17.75
N TYR A 244 0.21 4.10 -18.14
CA TYR A 244 0.30 5.24 -17.25
C TYR A 244 -0.82 5.18 -16.20
N ALA A 245 -0.46 5.33 -14.92
CA ALA A 245 -1.42 5.36 -13.82
C ALA A 245 -2.02 6.76 -13.66
N GLU A 246 -3.10 7.03 -14.41
CA GLU A 246 -3.78 8.32 -14.41
C GLU A 246 -4.32 8.70 -13.02
N GLY A 247 -4.16 9.98 -12.64
CA GLY A 247 -4.72 10.53 -11.42
C GLY A 247 -4.13 9.98 -10.11
N VAL A 248 -3.01 9.28 -10.16
CA VAL A 248 -2.36 8.70 -8.98
C VAL A 248 -1.47 9.71 -8.27
N LEU A 249 -0.79 10.56 -9.02
CA LEU A 249 0.04 11.64 -8.49
C LEU A 249 -0.75 12.95 -8.39
N ALA A 250 -0.39 13.81 -7.45
CA ALA A 250 -0.92 15.17 -7.34
C ALA A 250 -0.53 16.00 -8.58
N GLU A 251 -1.35 17.02 -8.92
CA GLU A 251 -1.18 17.81 -10.14
C GLU A 251 0.18 18.52 -10.25
N ASP A 252 0.73 18.93 -9.10
CA ASP A 252 2.03 19.59 -8.98
C ASP A 252 3.19 18.60 -8.78
N SER A 253 2.88 17.32 -8.76
CA SER A 253 3.88 16.26 -8.61
C SER A 253 4.71 16.11 -9.87
N TRP A 254 5.99 15.91 -9.67
CA TRP A 254 6.87 15.62 -10.77
C TRP A 254 6.98 14.12 -11.02
N GLY A 255 7.10 13.74 -12.29
CA GLY A 255 7.31 12.35 -12.69
C GLY A 255 6.04 11.62 -13.13
N GLN A 256 6.19 10.34 -13.34
CA GLN A 256 5.11 9.42 -13.71
C GLN A 256 5.14 8.16 -12.84
N VAL A 257 4.01 7.47 -12.78
CA VAL A 257 3.88 6.11 -12.24
C VAL A 257 3.11 5.28 -13.25
N ARG A 258 3.47 4.02 -13.40
CA ARG A 258 2.88 3.11 -14.38
C ARG A 258 2.39 1.83 -13.70
N THR A 259 1.51 1.10 -14.38
CA THR A 259 1.01 -0.20 -13.95
C THR A 259 1.24 -1.26 -15.02
N PHE A 260 1.56 -2.46 -14.58
CA PHE A 260 1.59 -3.66 -15.41
C PHE A 260 1.33 -4.90 -14.56
N ALA A 261 1.21 -6.06 -15.18
CA ALA A 261 1.02 -7.31 -14.47
C ALA A 261 1.91 -8.42 -15.05
N LEU A 262 2.30 -9.36 -14.19
CA LEU A 262 3.07 -10.54 -14.54
C LEU A 262 2.33 -11.80 -14.11
N GLU A 263 2.33 -12.81 -14.96
CA GLU A 263 1.68 -14.09 -14.72
C GLU A 263 2.71 -15.20 -14.51
N PRO A 264 2.56 -16.02 -13.42
CA PRO A 264 3.37 -17.21 -13.27
C PRO A 264 2.90 -18.30 -14.25
N LYS A 265 3.82 -19.13 -14.75
CA LYS A 265 3.43 -20.27 -15.61
C LYS A 265 2.72 -21.36 -14.82
N LYS A 266 3.11 -21.57 -13.56
CA LYS A 266 2.52 -22.59 -12.68
C LYS A 266 1.42 -22.00 -11.81
N LYS A 267 0.24 -21.72 -12.37
CA LYS A 267 -0.88 -21.07 -11.65
C LYS A 267 -1.53 -21.97 -10.58
N ASP A 268 -1.30 -23.28 -10.61
CA ASP A 268 -1.86 -24.26 -9.64
C ASP A 268 -0.92 -24.53 -8.47
N VAL A 269 0.30 -23.99 -8.51
CA VAL A 269 1.29 -24.15 -7.45
C VAL A 269 1.37 -22.85 -6.63
N VAL A 270 1.45 -22.98 -5.32
CA VAL A 270 1.63 -21.81 -4.43
C VAL A 270 2.94 -21.12 -4.80
N VAL A 271 2.87 -19.84 -5.09
CA VAL A 271 4.04 -18.96 -5.14
C VAL A 271 4.41 -18.62 -3.69
N ASP A 272 5.55 -19.09 -3.23
CA ASP A 272 6.06 -18.78 -1.90
C ASP A 272 6.47 -17.31 -1.79
N LYS A 273 7.30 -16.88 -2.75
CA LYS A 273 7.81 -15.50 -2.84
C LYS A 273 8.17 -15.10 -4.26
N ILE A 274 8.34 -13.81 -4.43
CA ILE A 274 8.95 -13.18 -5.60
C ILE A 274 10.33 -12.69 -5.19
N VAL A 275 11.34 -12.93 -6.03
CA VAL A 275 12.68 -12.35 -5.85
C VAL A 275 12.91 -11.34 -6.96
N LEU A 276 13.20 -10.10 -6.58
CA LEU A 276 13.54 -9.00 -7.49
C LEU A 276 15.06 -8.82 -7.46
N THR A 277 15.69 -8.96 -8.61
CA THR A 277 17.16 -8.86 -8.72
C THR A 277 17.53 -7.76 -9.70
N SER A 278 18.37 -6.84 -9.27
CA SER A 278 18.99 -5.84 -10.13
C SER A 278 20.07 -6.48 -11.00
N PRO A 279 20.16 -6.13 -12.29
CA PRO A 279 21.30 -6.50 -13.12
C PRO A 279 22.58 -5.72 -12.78
N ASP A 280 22.53 -4.80 -11.78
CA ASP A 280 23.61 -3.86 -11.41
C ASP A 280 24.09 -3.00 -12.59
N GLY A 281 23.12 -2.57 -13.42
CA GLY A 281 23.34 -1.75 -14.60
C GLY A 281 23.16 -0.25 -14.35
N ASP A 282 23.08 0.49 -15.45
CA ASP A 282 22.97 1.96 -15.46
C ASP A 282 21.55 2.46 -15.06
N GLN A 283 20.60 1.55 -14.82
CA GLN A 283 19.20 1.89 -14.58
C GLN A 283 18.71 1.33 -13.24
N ALA A 284 17.88 2.07 -12.53
CA ALA A 284 17.33 1.69 -11.23
C ALA A 284 15.84 1.45 -11.32
N ALA A 285 15.39 0.20 -11.23
CA ALA A 285 13.98 -0.16 -11.21
C ALA A 285 13.29 0.29 -9.92
N THR A 286 12.05 0.79 -10.03
CA THR A 286 11.27 1.30 -8.90
C THR A 286 9.88 0.69 -8.84
N PHE A 287 9.49 0.28 -7.63
CA PHE A 287 8.20 -0.30 -7.28
C PHE A 287 7.60 0.44 -6.08
N PHE A 288 6.34 0.83 -6.15
CA PHE A 288 5.61 1.46 -5.04
C PHE A 288 4.66 0.49 -4.34
N ALA A 289 4.01 -0.40 -5.09
CA ALA A 289 3.13 -1.42 -4.53
C ALA A 289 3.03 -2.64 -5.45
N LEU A 290 2.75 -3.78 -4.83
CA LEU A 290 2.49 -5.05 -5.50
C LEU A 290 1.19 -5.64 -4.97
N THR A 291 0.37 -6.20 -5.86
CA THR A 291 -0.88 -6.87 -5.49
C THR A 291 -1.08 -8.14 -6.30
N ALA A 292 -1.25 -9.25 -5.59
CA ALA A 292 -1.55 -10.52 -6.20
C ALA A 292 -3.06 -10.66 -6.47
N GLU A 293 -3.43 -11.01 -7.69
CA GLU A 293 -4.75 -11.53 -8.05
C GLU A 293 -4.76 -13.02 -7.75
N LEU A 294 -5.63 -13.44 -6.83
CA LEU A 294 -5.67 -14.83 -6.36
C LEU A 294 -6.40 -15.71 -7.37
N LYS A 295 -5.85 -16.90 -7.65
CA LYS A 295 -6.50 -17.86 -8.53
C LYS A 295 -7.81 -18.37 -7.92
N GLY A 296 -8.87 -18.43 -8.73
CA GLY A 296 -10.17 -18.97 -8.33
C GLY A 296 -11.02 -18.01 -7.50
N ALA A 297 -10.59 -16.79 -7.28
CA ALA A 297 -11.44 -15.78 -6.69
C ALA A 297 -12.48 -15.29 -7.71
N VAL A 298 -13.74 -15.31 -7.32
CA VAL A 298 -14.82 -14.74 -8.14
C VAL A 298 -14.59 -13.23 -8.18
N GLN A 299 -14.24 -12.70 -9.34
CA GLN A 299 -14.22 -11.26 -9.55
C GLN A 299 -15.64 -10.73 -9.35
N VAL A 300 -15.85 -9.95 -8.31
CA VAL A 300 -17.08 -9.18 -8.16
C VAL A 300 -17.01 -8.07 -9.20
N ALA A 301 -17.74 -8.23 -10.29
CA ALA A 301 -17.90 -7.22 -11.31
C ALA A 301 -18.49 -5.96 -10.67
N GLY A 302 -17.71 -4.91 -10.53
CA GLY A 302 -18.13 -3.68 -9.86
C GLY A 302 -17.18 -2.51 -10.02
N ALA A 303 -16.70 -2.26 -11.24
CA ALA A 303 -16.31 -0.92 -11.63
C ALA A 303 -17.12 -0.53 -12.88
N PRO A 304 -17.87 0.58 -12.89
CA PRO A 304 -18.55 1.02 -14.08
C PRO A 304 -17.52 1.34 -15.16
N LYS A 305 -17.58 0.59 -16.27
CA LYS A 305 -16.90 1.00 -17.50
C LYS A 305 -17.45 2.40 -17.83
N LYS A 306 -16.59 3.41 -17.89
CA LYS A 306 -16.94 4.67 -18.53
C LYS A 306 -17.23 4.33 -19.99
N GLU A 307 -18.49 4.44 -20.39
CA GLU A 307 -18.84 4.52 -21.81
C GLU A 307 -18.07 5.68 -22.41
N GLN A 308 -17.31 5.36 -23.44
CA GLN A 308 -16.70 6.35 -24.31
C GLN A 308 -17.85 7.01 -25.09
N ALA A 309 -18.06 8.31 -24.84
CA ALA A 309 -18.82 9.21 -25.71
C ALA A 309 -17.82 10.06 -26.49
#